data_b5c453ae69bccffd735d1b582f75e654
#
_entry.id   b5c453ae69bccffd735d1b582f75e654
#
_cell.length_a   1.000
_cell.length_b   1.000
_cell.length_c   1.000
_cell.angle_alpha   90.00
_cell.angle_beta   90.00
_cell.angle_gamma   90.00
#
_symmetry.space_group_name_H-M   'P 1'
#
loop_
_entity.id
_entity.type
_entity.pdbx_description
1 polymer ?
#
loop_
_entity_poly.entity_id
_entity_poly.type
_entity_poly.pdbx_seq_one_letter_code
_entity_poly.pdbx_strand_id
1 'polypeptide(L)'
;MEKFHVFLSFLDSLVWGYPLIIFMFCLHIYITFRTRFVQRKLFKGIKLSLQNKSYTEGHISPFAALCTDLSGTVAMGNILGVAYGIVLGGVGSIFWIWLTGILGVATKYAESLLIVKYKVKNQDGTIVGGMMYVMEHALKKKWLATIYATLLCITCFMMYGAFQSSELVLFCFKVKSWSLELIGLLILVSIMLACCIYKGIQSISKACVIVVPFMIILYVLSCLTILMINIKYLLPAISSIFTQAFSLKAGVGGSLGVSIITAMRYGISKATFSSESGSGSNSVADACARAKDPFQQALISSTGTFWDSCVICVLTGLVFVTTSYTNPSLPINELNVVGILDLAFAKLPYGNLVMFCALFIFSTMLEGAYVFEVSFKYLFPKANFFMIRCLYVFTVILGAVLPIKAWDVFELFEGFKIVPSAIVLFLLGSFISKETRQCLSNNNINVENINPGQLVETNKHNEMKINL
;
A
#
# COMPACT_ATOMS: atom_id res chain seq x y z
N MET A 1 9.13 -6.82 -31.82
CA MET A 1 9.40 -6.42 -30.42
C MET A 1 9.23 -4.93 -30.20
N GLU A 2 9.76 -4.08 -31.09
CA GLU A 2 9.66 -2.61 -30.98
C GLU A 2 8.23 -2.07 -30.89
N LYS A 3 7.33 -2.54 -31.75
CA LYS A 3 5.88 -2.18 -31.71
C LYS A 3 5.20 -2.57 -30.41
N PHE A 4 5.60 -3.66 -29.78
CA PHE A 4 5.05 -4.12 -28.51
C PHE A 4 5.53 -3.20 -27.36
N HIS A 5 6.79 -2.80 -27.36
CA HIS A 5 7.31 -1.83 -26.38
C HIS A 5 6.65 -0.45 -26.52
N VAL A 6 6.43 0.03 -27.75
CA VAL A 6 5.70 1.28 -27.98
C VAL A 6 4.26 1.19 -27.46
N PHE A 7 3.59 0.06 -27.68
CA PHE A 7 2.24 -0.17 -27.16
C PHE A 7 2.21 -0.23 -25.61
N LEU A 8 3.16 -0.92 -24.99
CA LEU A 8 3.29 -0.95 -23.52
C LEU A 8 3.54 0.44 -22.94
N SER A 9 4.45 1.21 -23.52
CA SER A 9 4.73 2.59 -23.08
C SER A 9 3.51 3.49 -23.24
N PHE A 10 2.71 3.28 -24.29
CA PHE A 10 1.43 3.99 -24.46
C PHE A 10 0.44 3.62 -23.35
N LEU A 11 0.27 2.33 -23.04
CA LEU A 11 -0.59 1.87 -21.96
C LEU A 11 -0.10 2.39 -20.60
N ASP A 12 1.20 2.38 -20.35
CA ASP A 12 1.79 2.92 -19.13
C ASP A 12 1.49 4.42 -18.99
N SER A 13 1.66 5.18 -20.06
CA SER A 13 1.33 6.61 -20.09
C SER A 13 -0.17 6.91 -19.90
N LEU A 14 -1.04 5.95 -20.24
CA LEU A 14 -2.48 6.05 -20.01
C LEU A 14 -2.84 5.73 -18.55
N VAL A 15 -2.27 4.66 -18.02
CA VAL A 15 -2.56 4.13 -16.67
C VAL A 15 -1.88 4.97 -15.59
N TRP A 16 -0.56 5.14 -15.68
CA TRP A 16 0.24 5.94 -14.73
C TRP A 16 0.46 7.40 -15.19
N GLY A 17 -0.28 7.81 -16.24
CA GLY A 17 -0.27 9.15 -16.75
C GLY A 17 -1.21 10.09 -16.00
N TYR A 18 -1.36 11.31 -16.55
CA TYR A 18 -2.19 12.36 -15.97
C TYR A 18 -3.63 11.94 -15.64
N PRO A 19 -4.36 11.15 -16.49
CA PRO A 19 -5.77 10.87 -16.23
C PRO A 19 -6.00 10.16 -14.89
N LEU A 20 -5.28 9.06 -14.61
CA LEU A 20 -5.46 8.32 -13.37
C LEU A 20 -4.95 9.12 -12.17
N ILE A 21 -3.80 9.79 -12.29
CA ILE A 21 -3.22 10.59 -11.22
C ILE A 21 -4.15 11.73 -10.80
N ILE A 22 -4.69 12.47 -11.78
CA ILE A 22 -5.66 13.54 -11.50
C ILE A 22 -6.94 12.96 -10.87
N PHE A 23 -7.45 11.85 -11.41
CA PHE A 23 -8.64 11.19 -10.87
C PHE A 23 -8.43 10.77 -9.43
N MET A 24 -7.31 10.12 -9.09
CA MET A 24 -7.00 9.69 -7.73
C MET A 24 -6.83 10.88 -6.77
N PHE A 25 -6.12 11.92 -7.19
CA PHE A 25 -5.96 13.11 -6.36
C PHE A 25 -7.30 13.82 -6.10
N CYS A 26 -8.14 13.95 -7.13
CA CYS A 26 -9.51 14.48 -6.99
C CYS A 26 -10.37 13.58 -6.09
N LEU A 27 -10.25 12.26 -6.20
CA LEU A 27 -10.93 11.30 -5.32
C LEU A 27 -10.52 11.49 -3.85
N HIS A 28 -9.23 11.63 -3.57
CA HIS A 28 -8.75 11.89 -2.21
C HIS A 28 -9.34 13.18 -1.63
N ILE A 29 -9.38 14.25 -2.43
CA ILE A 29 -10.02 15.52 -2.04
C ILE A 29 -11.52 15.31 -1.83
N TYR A 30 -12.21 14.69 -2.77
CA TYR A 30 -13.65 14.41 -2.70
C TYR A 30 -14.02 13.64 -1.43
N ILE A 31 -13.33 12.54 -1.14
CA ILE A 31 -13.58 11.72 0.05
C ILE A 31 -13.23 12.50 1.32
N THR A 32 -12.18 13.32 1.34
CA THR A 32 -11.83 14.17 2.47
C THR A 32 -13.01 15.10 2.85
N PHE A 33 -13.63 15.74 1.86
CA PHE A 33 -14.83 16.58 2.11
C PHE A 33 -16.03 15.73 2.53
N ARG A 34 -16.27 14.59 1.90
CA ARG A 34 -17.38 13.69 2.22
C ARG A 34 -17.30 13.13 3.64
N THR A 35 -16.11 12.84 4.11
CA THR A 35 -15.85 12.33 5.47
C THR A 35 -15.66 13.43 6.52
N ARG A 36 -15.84 14.72 6.13
CA ARG A 36 -15.68 15.89 7.02
C ARG A 36 -14.31 15.96 7.67
N PHE A 37 -13.27 15.73 6.88
CA PHE A 37 -11.88 15.76 7.35
C PHE A 37 -11.64 14.74 8.48
N VAL A 38 -11.95 13.47 8.23
CA VAL A 38 -11.76 12.37 9.20
C VAL A 38 -10.31 12.28 9.69
N GLN A 39 -9.35 12.81 8.92
CA GLN A 39 -7.94 12.95 9.30
C GLN A 39 -7.76 13.61 10.67
N ARG A 40 -8.67 14.50 11.07
CA ARG A 40 -8.65 15.12 12.42
C ARG A 40 -8.83 14.09 13.55
N LYS A 41 -9.32 12.90 13.24
CA LYS A 41 -9.49 11.79 14.20
C LYS A 41 -8.33 10.79 14.17
N LEU A 42 -7.27 11.08 13.42
CA LEU A 42 -6.10 10.20 13.25
C LEU A 42 -5.51 9.76 14.61
N PHE A 43 -5.28 10.70 15.53
CA PHE A 43 -4.76 10.36 16.86
C PHE A 43 -5.71 9.46 17.66
N LYS A 44 -7.03 9.58 17.44
CA LYS A 44 -8.01 8.64 18.02
C LYS A 44 -7.84 7.26 17.40
N GLY A 45 -7.62 7.15 16.09
CA GLY A 45 -7.31 5.89 15.41
C GLY A 45 -6.06 5.22 15.98
N ILE A 46 -4.97 5.96 16.13
CA ILE A 46 -3.72 5.47 16.74
C ILE A 46 -3.98 4.98 18.18
N LYS A 47 -4.70 5.75 18.99
CA LYS A 47 -5.04 5.34 20.37
C LYS A 47 -5.88 4.06 20.39
N LEU A 48 -6.84 3.91 19.47
CA LEU A 48 -7.69 2.74 19.35
C LEU A 48 -6.91 1.50 18.90
N SER A 49 -5.92 1.64 18.01
CA SER A 49 -5.10 0.52 17.55
C SER A 49 -4.29 -0.13 18.69
N LEU A 50 -3.88 0.68 19.67
CA LEU A 50 -3.13 0.22 20.85
C LEU A 50 -4.01 -0.36 21.95
N GLN A 51 -5.35 -0.20 21.86
CA GLN A 51 -6.27 -0.78 22.84
C GLN A 51 -6.55 -2.25 22.52
N ASN A 52 -6.10 -3.14 23.37
CA ASN A 52 -6.29 -4.60 23.21
C ASN A 52 -7.72 -5.03 23.62
N LYS A 53 -8.77 -4.34 23.11
CA LYS A 53 -10.15 -4.74 23.33
C LYS A 53 -10.61 -5.62 22.18
N SER A 54 -10.80 -6.91 22.48
CA SER A 54 -11.36 -7.88 21.53
C SER A 54 -12.88 -7.87 21.63
N TYR A 55 -13.54 -7.59 20.52
CA TYR A 55 -14.99 -7.72 20.35
C TYR A 55 -15.31 -9.04 19.65
N THR A 56 -16.57 -9.46 19.66
CA THR A 56 -17.00 -10.87 19.53
C THR A 56 -16.87 -11.49 18.13
N GLU A 57 -16.82 -10.72 17.03
CA GLU A 57 -16.80 -11.29 15.67
C GLU A 57 -15.53 -10.87 14.90
N GLY A 58 -14.78 -11.88 14.44
CA GLY A 58 -13.54 -11.72 13.68
C GLY A 58 -12.52 -12.80 14.00
N HIS A 59 -11.43 -12.83 13.25
CA HIS A 59 -10.36 -13.83 13.43
C HIS A 59 -9.09 -13.26 14.05
N ILE A 60 -8.87 -11.95 13.90
CA ILE A 60 -7.65 -11.24 14.31
C ILE A 60 -7.99 -9.97 15.10
N SER A 61 -7.05 -9.46 15.88
CA SER A 61 -7.24 -8.18 16.58
C SER A 61 -7.20 -7.00 15.59
N PRO A 62 -7.80 -5.83 15.93
CA PRO A 62 -7.71 -4.63 15.10
C PRO A 62 -6.27 -4.17 14.82
N PHE A 63 -5.39 -4.32 15.80
CA PHE A 63 -3.96 -4.04 15.64
C PHE A 63 -3.28 -5.03 14.67
N ALA A 64 -3.67 -6.31 14.74
CA ALA A 64 -3.14 -7.32 13.83
C ALA A 64 -3.60 -7.09 12.38
N ALA A 65 -4.84 -6.62 12.18
CA ALA A 65 -5.31 -6.20 10.86
C ALA A 65 -4.49 -5.01 10.35
N LEU A 66 -4.28 -3.98 11.16
CA LEU A 66 -3.43 -2.83 10.80
C LEU A 66 -2.00 -3.25 10.47
N CYS A 67 -1.39 -4.15 11.26
CA CYS A 67 -0.05 -4.66 10.94
C CYS A 67 -0.03 -5.45 9.63
N THR A 68 -1.10 -6.20 9.33
CA THR A 68 -1.20 -6.91 8.04
C THR A 68 -1.33 -5.93 6.89
N ASP A 69 -2.16 -4.89 7.01
CA ASP A 69 -2.26 -3.82 6.00
C ASP A 69 -0.93 -3.09 5.80
N LEU A 70 -0.24 -2.75 6.90
CA LEU A 70 1.07 -2.09 6.85
C LEU A 70 2.17 -2.98 6.26
N SER A 71 2.02 -4.30 6.31
CA SER A 71 3.02 -5.21 5.73
C SER A 71 3.10 -5.12 4.21
N GLY A 72 2.03 -4.70 3.55
CA GLY A 72 2.03 -4.46 2.11
C GLY A 72 2.33 -3.03 1.72
N THR A 73 1.88 -2.04 2.52
CA THR A 73 2.12 -0.63 2.20
C THR A 73 3.52 -0.17 2.58
N VAL A 74 4.02 -0.55 3.76
CA VAL A 74 5.41 -0.26 4.17
C VAL A 74 6.34 -1.27 3.53
N ALA A 75 6.73 -0.98 2.31
CA ALA A 75 7.44 -1.88 1.39
C ALA A 75 8.61 -1.17 0.71
N MET A 76 9.24 -1.85 -0.25
CA MET A 76 10.28 -1.24 -1.09
C MET A 76 9.81 0.03 -1.80
N GLY A 77 8.52 0.19 -2.05
CA GLY A 77 7.91 1.39 -2.61
C GLY A 77 8.20 2.67 -1.82
N ASN A 78 8.32 2.58 -0.49
CA ASN A 78 8.66 3.73 0.37
C ASN A 78 10.12 4.18 0.23
N ILE A 79 10.98 3.33 -0.26
CA ILE A 79 12.39 3.63 -0.50
C ILE A 79 12.61 3.91 -1.99
N LEU A 80 12.35 2.94 -2.85
CA LEU A 80 12.54 3.06 -4.29
C LEU A 80 11.57 4.07 -4.91
N GLY A 81 10.30 4.05 -4.51
CA GLY A 81 9.29 4.99 -5.04
C GLY A 81 9.65 6.44 -4.73
N VAL A 82 10.14 6.73 -3.51
CA VAL A 82 10.62 8.07 -3.14
C VAL A 82 11.86 8.44 -3.95
N ALA A 83 12.81 7.52 -4.13
CA ALA A 83 13.99 7.75 -4.95
C ALA A 83 13.61 8.02 -6.42
N TYR A 84 12.72 7.23 -7.02
CA TYR A 84 12.16 7.48 -8.36
C TYR A 84 11.42 8.83 -8.43
N GLY A 85 10.64 9.17 -7.41
CA GLY A 85 9.98 10.46 -7.30
C GLY A 85 10.96 11.62 -7.39
N ILE A 86 12.12 11.52 -6.72
CA ILE A 86 13.17 12.53 -6.75
C ILE A 86 13.89 12.55 -8.10
N VAL A 87 14.28 11.40 -8.65
CA VAL A 87 14.99 11.32 -9.93
C VAL A 87 14.15 11.88 -11.08
N LEU A 88 12.89 11.51 -11.14
CA LEU A 88 11.99 11.86 -12.26
C LEU A 88 11.20 13.15 -12.02
N GLY A 89 10.83 13.41 -10.76
CA GLY A 89 9.99 14.54 -10.35
C GLY A 89 10.72 15.65 -9.61
N GLY A 90 12.03 15.49 -9.35
CA GLY A 90 12.82 16.41 -8.54
C GLY A 90 12.48 16.35 -7.05
N VAL A 91 13.26 17.08 -6.25
CA VAL A 91 13.12 17.13 -4.78
C VAL A 91 11.72 17.59 -4.33
N GLY A 92 11.06 18.44 -5.11
CA GLY A 92 9.70 18.92 -4.84
C GLY A 92 8.63 17.82 -4.85
N SER A 93 8.89 16.66 -5.45
CA SER A 93 7.96 15.51 -5.46
C SER A 93 7.65 15.00 -4.06
N ILE A 94 8.58 15.16 -3.10
CA ILE A 94 8.39 14.76 -1.69
C ILE A 94 7.21 15.52 -1.05
N PHE A 95 7.06 16.81 -1.34
CA PHE A 95 5.91 17.57 -0.87
C PHE A 95 4.58 16.98 -1.38
N TRP A 96 4.53 16.60 -2.65
CA TRP A 96 3.34 16.03 -3.27
C TRP A 96 3.06 14.60 -2.76
N ILE A 97 4.10 13.81 -2.43
CA ILE A 97 3.96 12.53 -1.73
C ILE A 97 3.27 12.75 -0.37
N TRP A 98 3.77 13.70 0.41
CA TRP A 98 3.24 14.02 1.73
C TRP A 98 1.79 14.51 1.67
N LEU A 99 1.48 15.46 0.79
CA LEU A 99 0.14 16.00 0.62
C LEU A 99 -0.86 14.92 0.19
N THR A 100 -0.48 14.07 -0.76
CA THR A 100 -1.29 12.94 -1.22
C THR A 100 -1.51 11.94 -0.08
N GLY A 101 -0.50 11.67 0.73
CA GLY A 101 -0.61 10.82 1.91
C GLY A 101 -1.64 11.34 2.93
N ILE A 102 -1.60 12.65 3.26
CA ILE A 102 -2.56 13.28 4.18
C ILE A 102 -4.00 13.13 3.66
N LEU A 103 -4.21 13.39 2.37
CA LEU A 103 -5.53 13.27 1.75
C LEU A 103 -5.95 11.79 1.62
N GLY A 104 -5.00 10.89 1.33
CA GLY A 104 -5.17 9.45 1.22
C GLY A 104 -5.68 8.79 2.50
N VAL A 105 -5.37 9.36 3.69
CA VAL A 105 -5.92 8.88 4.98
C VAL A 105 -7.44 8.79 4.95
N ALA A 106 -8.13 9.78 4.35
CA ALA A 106 -9.59 9.76 4.26
C ALA A 106 -10.08 8.70 3.26
N THR A 107 -9.34 8.46 2.20
CA THR A 107 -9.68 7.45 1.20
C THR A 107 -9.50 6.04 1.76
N LYS A 108 -8.40 5.78 2.47
CA LYS A 108 -8.17 4.53 3.20
C LYS A 108 -9.26 4.26 4.24
N TYR A 109 -9.66 5.30 4.99
CA TYR A 109 -10.79 5.23 5.91
C TYR A 109 -12.07 4.79 5.20
N ALA A 110 -12.40 5.42 4.07
CA ALA A 110 -13.62 5.12 3.30
C ALA A 110 -13.60 3.69 2.74
N GLU A 111 -12.46 3.24 2.27
CA GLU A 111 -12.20 1.90 1.75
C GLU A 111 -12.43 0.84 2.83
N SER A 112 -11.75 0.96 3.96
CA SER A 112 -11.89 0.06 5.09
C SER A 112 -13.31 0.04 5.65
N LEU A 113 -13.98 1.22 5.76
CA LEU A 113 -15.38 1.32 6.20
C LEU A 113 -16.32 0.46 5.33
N LEU A 114 -16.17 0.54 4.01
CA LEU A 114 -16.98 -0.26 3.09
C LEU A 114 -16.64 -1.74 3.20
N ILE A 115 -15.38 -2.11 3.21
CA ILE A 115 -14.93 -3.51 3.27
C ILE A 115 -15.42 -4.19 4.54
N VAL A 116 -15.31 -3.53 5.69
CA VAL A 116 -15.77 -4.07 6.97
C VAL A 116 -17.29 -4.14 7.03
N LYS A 117 -18.00 -3.19 6.41
CA LYS A 117 -19.45 -3.18 6.38
C LYS A 117 -20.07 -4.26 5.49
N TYR A 118 -19.40 -4.57 4.37
CA TYR A 118 -19.84 -5.57 3.40
C TYR A 118 -19.06 -6.89 3.49
N LYS A 119 -18.46 -7.18 4.65
CA LYS A 119 -17.82 -8.47 4.91
C LYS A 119 -18.81 -9.61 4.85
N VAL A 120 -18.38 -10.77 4.40
CA VAL A 120 -19.19 -11.97 4.21
C VAL A 120 -18.70 -13.08 5.14
N LYS A 121 -19.63 -13.83 5.70
CA LYS A 121 -19.33 -15.05 6.46
C LYS A 121 -19.62 -16.26 5.56
N ASN A 122 -18.57 -17.02 5.29
CA ASN A 122 -18.68 -18.26 4.50
C ASN A 122 -19.36 -19.37 5.31
N GLN A 123 -19.76 -20.44 4.63
CA GLN A 123 -20.41 -21.61 5.26
C GLN A 123 -19.50 -22.32 6.28
N ASP A 124 -18.19 -22.22 6.11
CA ASP A 124 -17.18 -22.76 7.04
C ASP A 124 -16.93 -21.85 8.26
N GLY A 125 -17.68 -20.76 8.40
CA GLY A 125 -17.55 -19.79 9.49
C GLY A 125 -16.43 -18.77 9.28
N THR A 126 -15.66 -18.84 8.20
CA THR A 126 -14.62 -17.86 7.90
C THR A 126 -15.23 -16.53 7.47
N ILE A 127 -14.68 -15.43 8.01
CA ILE A 127 -15.07 -14.07 7.61
C ILE A 127 -14.07 -13.58 6.56
N VAL A 128 -14.59 -13.11 5.44
CA VAL A 128 -13.81 -12.55 4.32
C VAL A 128 -14.41 -11.24 3.87
N GLY A 129 -13.61 -10.40 3.25
CA GLY A 129 -14.04 -9.14 2.65
C GLY A 129 -13.06 -8.64 1.62
N GLY A 130 -13.35 -7.48 1.07
CA GLY A 130 -12.57 -6.85 0.01
C GLY A 130 -13.47 -6.06 -0.91
N MET A 131 -12.88 -5.23 -1.78
CA MET A 131 -13.67 -4.39 -2.69
C MET A 131 -14.54 -5.19 -3.67
N MET A 132 -14.15 -6.44 -4.04
CA MET A 132 -14.99 -7.30 -4.84
C MET A 132 -16.35 -7.60 -4.18
N TYR A 133 -16.37 -7.83 -2.87
CA TYR A 133 -17.63 -8.04 -2.13
C TYR A 133 -18.45 -6.74 -2.03
N VAL A 134 -17.79 -5.59 -1.90
CA VAL A 134 -18.49 -4.28 -1.96
C VAL A 134 -19.13 -4.07 -3.34
N MET A 135 -18.42 -4.36 -4.42
CA MET A 135 -18.93 -4.26 -5.80
C MET A 135 -20.13 -5.18 -6.03
N GLU A 136 -20.06 -6.41 -5.53
CA GLU A 136 -21.15 -7.39 -5.68
C GLU A 136 -22.37 -7.05 -4.83
N HIS A 137 -22.17 -6.72 -3.55
CA HIS A 137 -23.28 -6.56 -2.60
C HIS A 137 -23.83 -5.14 -2.52
N ALA A 138 -22.99 -4.10 -2.57
CA ALA A 138 -23.42 -2.72 -2.52
C ALA A 138 -23.91 -2.20 -3.88
N LEU A 139 -23.12 -2.45 -4.95
CA LEU A 139 -23.44 -1.97 -6.30
C LEU A 139 -24.26 -2.99 -7.11
N LYS A 140 -24.37 -4.25 -6.64
CA LYS A 140 -25.00 -5.37 -7.37
C LYS A 140 -24.36 -5.61 -8.76
N LYS A 141 -23.07 -5.34 -8.91
CA LYS A 141 -22.30 -5.45 -10.18
C LYS A 141 -21.27 -6.58 -10.11
N LYS A 142 -21.74 -7.81 -10.20
CA LYS A 142 -20.90 -9.01 -10.13
C LYS A 142 -19.80 -9.04 -11.20
N TRP A 143 -20.09 -8.57 -12.42
CA TRP A 143 -19.10 -8.50 -13.49
C TRP A 143 -17.89 -7.61 -13.11
N LEU A 144 -18.16 -6.46 -12.47
CA LEU A 144 -17.12 -5.54 -12.02
C LEU A 144 -16.30 -6.17 -10.89
N ALA A 145 -16.96 -6.85 -9.95
CA ALA A 145 -16.31 -7.58 -8.87
C ALA A 145 -15.38 -8.69 -9.41
N THR A 146 -15.81 -9.43 -10.45
CA THR A 146 -15.00 -10.48 -11.08
C THR A 146 -13.77 -9.89 -11.77
N ILE A 147 -13.93 -8.80 -12.54
CA ILE A 147 -12.79 -8.10 -13.16
C ILE A 147 -11.80 -7.63 -12.10
N TYR A 148 -12.28 -6.95 -11.05
CA TYR A 148 -11.43 -6.48 -9.97
C TYR A 148 -10.70 -7.63 -9.26
N ALA A 149 -11.41 -8.71 -8.90
CA ALA A 149 -10.81 -9.88 -8.26
C ALA A 149 -9.75 -10.56 -9.14
N THR A 150 -9.96 -10.59 -10.47
CA THR A 150 -8.97 -11.13 -11.43
C THR A 150 -7.72 -10.27 -11.48
N LEU A 151 -7.88 -8.94 -11.59
CA LEU A 151 -6.75 -8.00 -11.58
C LEU A 151 -5.99 -8.09 -10.26
N LEU A 152 -6.69 -8.11 -9.14
CA LEU A 152 -6.10 -8.23 -7.81
C LEU A 152 -5.35 -9.55 -7.64
N CYS A 153 -5.91 -10.66 -8.12
CA CYS A 153 -5.27 -11.97 -8.07
C CYS A 153 -3.96 -11.99 -8.87
N ILE A 154 -3.97 -11.44 -10.10
CA ILE A 154 -2.76 -11.34 -10.95
C ILE A 154 -1.72 -10.45 -10.27
N THR A 155 -2.13 -9.28 -9.77
CA THR A 155 -1.22 -8.34 -9.10
C THR A 155 -0.58 -8.97 -7.87
N CYS A 156 -1.36 -9.61 -6.98
CA CYS A 156 -0.80 -10.24 -5.80
C CYS A 156 0.17 -11.36 -6.13
N PHE A 157 -0.14 -12.17 -7.15
CA PHE A 157 0.74 -13.25 -7.59
C PHE A 157 2.04 -12.73 -8.20
N MET A 158 1.95 -11.76 -9.11
CA MET A 158 3.11 -11.25 -9.85
C MET A 158 3.85 -10.16 -9.10
N MET A 159 3.19 -9.10 -8.63
CA MET A 159 3.86 -7.94 -8.02
C MET A 159 4.21 -8.17 -6.54
N TYR A 160 3.32 -8.78 -5.75
CA TYR A 160 3.58 -9.00 -4.32
C TYR A 160 4.30 -10.32 -4.04
N GLY A 161 4.23 -11.29 -4.95
CA GLY A 161 4.94 -12.55 -4.86
C GLY A 161 6.24 -12.56 -5.67
N ALA A 162 6.12 -12.68 -6.99
CA ALA A 162 7.27 -12.92 -7.86
C ALA A 162 8.20 -11.70 -7.99
N PHE A 163 7.66 -10.49 -8.16
CA PHE A 163 8.49 -9.27 -8.25
C PHE A 163 9.27 -9.03 -6.96
N GLN A 164 8.63 -9.15 -5.79
CA GLN A 164 9.33 -9.00 -4.51
C GLN A 164 10.47 -10.01 -4.36
N SER A 165 10.28 -11.24 -4.83
CA SER A 165 11.36 -12.23 -4.86
C SER A 165 12.50 -11.82 -5.78
N SER A 166 12.23 -11.27 -6.95
CA SER A 166 13.27 -10.76 -7.86
C SER A 166 14.05 -9.59 -7.26
N GLU A 167 13.37 -8.68 -6.58
CA GLU A 167 13.97 -7.55 -5.85
C GLU A 167 14.92 -8.05 -4.74
N LEU A 168 14.51 -9.07 -3.98
CA LEU A 168 15.34 -9.68 -2.95
C LEU A 168 16.64 -10.23 -3.54
N VAL A 169 16.57 -10.92 -4.66
CA VAL A 169 17.74 -11.48 -5.36
C VAL A 169 18.67 -10.38 -5.87
N LEU A 170 18.10 -9.35 -6.51
CA LEU A 170 18.89 -8.29 -7.16
C LEU A 170 19.51 -7.31 -6.16
N PHE A 171 18.72 -6.81 -5.21
CA PHE A 171 19.16 -5.76 -4.30
C PHE A 171 19.93 -6.28 -3.10
N CYS A 172 19.45 -7.38 -2.47
CA CYS A 172 20.08 -7.85 -1.25
C CYS A 172 21.32 -8.69 -1.51
N PHE A 173 21.30 -9.50 -2.55
CA PHE A 173 22.38 -10.48 -2.77
C PHE A 173 23.21 -10.20 -4.02
N LYS A 174 22.82 -9.23 -4.86
CA LYS A 174 23.54 -8.84 -6.10
C LYS A 174 23.89 -10.06 -6.98
N VAL A 175 23.10 -11.12 -6.89
CA VAL A 175 23.35 -12.39 -7.60
C VAL A 175 22.88 -12.24 -9.04
N LYS A 176 23.83 -12.36 -9.99
CA LYS A 176 23.54 -12.22 -11.43
C LYS A 176 23.36 -13.54 -12.15
N SER A 177 23.66 -14.67 -11.50
CA SER A 177 23.63 -16.01 -12.12
C SER A 177 23.17 -17.06 -11.12
N TRP A 178 22.67 -18.16 -11.61
CA TRP A 178 22.31 -19.30 -10.78
C TRP A 178 23.52 -19.85 -10.04
N SER A 179 23.51 -19.72 -8.74
CA SER A 179 24.53 -20.23 -7.83
C SER A 179 23.87 -21.10 -6.74
N LEU A 180 24.66 -21.91 -6.05
CA LEU A 180 24.18 -22.71 -4.92
C LEU A 180 23.63 -21.82 -3.80
N GLU A 181 24.24 -20.66 -3.61
CA GLU A 181 23.83 -19.65 -2.62
C GLU A 181 22.43 -19.09 -2.96
N LEU A 182 22.16 -18.77 -4.23
CA LEU A 182 20.85 -18.32 -4.68
C LEU A 182 19.79 -19.39 -4.46
N ILE A 183 20.07 -20.62 -4.82
CA ILE A 183 19.15 -21.74 -4.62
C ILE A 183 18.85 -21.93 -3.13
N GLY A 184 19.88 -21.89 -2.29
CA GLY A 184 19.72 -21.97 -0.82
C GLY A 184 18.85 -20.85 -0.26
N LEU A 185 19.04 -19.62 -0.72
CA LEU A 185 18.22 -18.46 -0.35
C LEU A 185 16.76 -18.63 -0.75
N LEU A 186 16.50 -19.01 -2.00
CA LEU A 186 15.13 -19.21 -2.50
C LEU A 186 14.40 -20.31 -1.71
N ILE A 187 15.09 -21.39 -1.37
CA ILE A 187 14.56 -22.45 -0.52
C ILE A 187 14.23 -21.89 0.87
N LEU A 188 15.16 -21.15 1.49
CA LEU A 188 14.95 -20.57 2.82
C LEU A 188 13.74 -19.63 2.83
N VAL A 189 13.66 -18.69 1.89
CA VAL A 189 12.53 -17.75 1.78
C VAL A 189 11.21 -18.50 1.53
N SER A 190 11.22 -19.53 0.67
CA SER A 190 10.04 -20.36 0.40
C SER A 190 9.54 -21.07 1.66
N ILE A 191 10.46 -21.64 2.45
CA ILE A 191 10.12 -22.31 3.73
C ILE A 191 9.58 -21.30 4.73
N MET A 192 10.23 -20.15 4.90
CA MET A 192 9.78 -19.09 5.81
C MET A 192 8.37 -18.61 5.43
N LEU A 193 8.15 -18.35 4.15
CA LEU A 193 6.84 -17.93 3.64
C LEU A 193 5.78 -19.01 3.89
N ALA A 194 6.07 -20.27 3.53
CA ALA A 194 5.15 -21.38 3.75
C ALA A 194 4.78 -21.55 5.25
N CYS A 195 5.76 -21.43 6.16
CA CYS A 195 5.52 -21.46 7.60
C CYS A 195 4.63 -20.32 8.10
N CYS A 196 4.75 -19.13 7.50
CA CYS A 196 3.95 -17.97 7.89
C CYS A 196 2.51 -18.04 7.36
N ILE A 197 2.29 -18.63 6.15
CA ILE A 197 0.98 -18.61 5.51
C ILE A 197 0.12 -19.85 5.74
N TYR A 198 0.64 -20.89 6.39
CA TYR A 198 0.00 -22.22 6.46
C TYR A 198 -1.41 -22.23 7.10
N LYS A 199 -1.71 -21.32 8.04
CA LYS A 199 -3.06 -21.13 8.65
C LYS A 199 -3.81 -19.90 8.10
N GLY A 200 -3.38 -19.35 6.94
CA GLY A 200 -3.97 -18.15 6.36
C GLY A 200 -3.85 -16.94 7.27
N ILE A 201 -4.91 -16.10 7.33
CA ILE A 201 -4.86 -14.81 8.04
C ILE A 201 -4.39 -14.91 9.50
N GLN A 202 -4.70 -16.01 10.19
CA GLN A 202 -4.33 -16.17 11.59
C GLN A 202 -2.82 -16.30 11.81
N SER A 203 -2.11 -17.00 10.93
CA SER A 203 -0.65 -17.15 11.00
C SER A 203 0.05 -15.93 10.40
N ILE A 204 -0.45 -15.41 9.28
CA ILE A 204 0.06 -14.21 8.62
C ILE A 204 0.02 -13.02 9.58
N SER A 205 -1.12 -12.75 10.19
CA SER A 205 -1.27 -11.61 11.11
C SER A 205 -0.37 -11.72 12.34
N LYS A 206 -0.11 -12.94 12.87
CA LYS A 206 0.84 -13.12 13.96
C LYS A 206 2.27 -12.78 13.54
N ALA A 207 2.68 -13.16 12.33
CA ALA A 207 3.97 -12.78 11.78
C ALA A 207 4.06 -11.25 11.58
N CYS A 208 3.03 -10.64 11.00
CA CYS A 208 2.98 -9.20 10.75
C CYS A 208 3.03 -8.37 12.06
N VAL A 209 2.35 -8.81 13.13
CA VAL A 209 2.39 -8.12 14.45
C VAL A 209 3.80 -8.04 15.04
N ILE A 210 4.68 -8.97 14.70
CA ILE A 210 6.08 -8.97 15.15
C ILE A 210 6.96 -8.22 14.15
N VAL A 211 6.89 -8.60 12.88
CA VAL A 211 7.81 -8.11 11.84
C VAL A 211 7.57 -6.62 11.56
N VAL A 212 6.31 -6.19 11.40
CA VAL A 212 5.99 -4.84 10.92
C VAL A 212 6.37 -3.75 11.93
N PRO A 213 5.99 -3.80 13.21
CA PRO A 213 6.45 -2.80 14.17
C PRO A 213 7.97 -2.78 14.32
N PHE A 214 8.62 -3.96 14.32
CA PHE A 214 10.07 -4.07 14.40
C PHE A 214 10.75 -3.37 13.20
N MET A 215 10.32 -3.67 11.97
CA MET A 215 10.92 -3.06 10.77
C MET A 215 10.69 -1.55 10.71
N ILE A 216 9.49 -1.05 11.07
CA ILE A 216 9.16 0.38 11.08
C ILE A 216 10.04 1.11 12.10
N ILE A 217 10.11 0.62 13.35
CA ILE A 217 10.91 1.24 14.40
C ILE A 217 12.39 1.28 13.99
N LEU A 218 12.92 0.17 13.50
CA LEU A 218 14.30 0.06 13.09
C LEU A 218 14.62 1.03 11.94
N TYR A 219 13.73 1.10 10.93
CA TYR A 219 13.89 2.00 9.79
C TYR A 219 13.82 3.47 10.22
N VAL A 220 12.82 3.84 11.02
CA VAL A 220 12.66 5.22 11.52
C VAL A 220 13.87 5.64 12.35
N LEU A 221 14.36 4.79 13.27
CA LEU A 221 15.56 5.07 14.05
C LEU A 221 16.79 5.28 13.17
N SER A 222 16.95 4.47 12.12
CA SER A 222 18.05 4.62 11.17
C SER A 222 17.96 5.91 10.37
N CYS A 223 16.78 6.28 9.88
CA CYS A 223 16.53 7.56 9.22
C CYS A 223 16.84 8.74 10.16
N LEU A 224 16.35 8.69 11.40
CA LEU A 224 16.62 9.74 12.40
C LEU A 224 18.13 9.84 12.70
N THR A 225 18.85 8.73 12.78
CA THR A 225 20.31 8.73 12.97
C THR A 225 21.02 9.46 11.83
N ILE A 226 20.66 9.16 10.57
CA ILE A 226 21.22 9.85 9.41
C ILE A 226 20.89 11.35 9.42
N LEU A 227 19.65 11.71 9.75
CA LEU A 227 19.21 13.11 9.85
C LEU A 227 19.96 13.86 10.96
N MET A 228 20.21 13.22 12.11
CA MET A 228 21.02 13.80 13.19
C MET A 228 22.47 14.04 12.76
N ILE A 229 23.08 13.12 12.05
CA ILE A 229 24.42 13.29 11.47
C ILE A 229 24.43 14.47 10.48
N ASN A 230 23.35 14.63 9.71
CA ASN A 230 23.21 15.65 8.67
C ASN A 230 22.39 16.88 9.12
N ILE A 231 22.25 17.12 10.42
CA ILE A 231 21.33 18.14 10.98
C ILE A 231 21.53 19.53 10.39
N LYS A 232 22.75 19.90 10.01
CA LYS A 232 23.08 21.18 9.39
C LYS A 232 22.33 21.40 8.06
N TYR A 233 22.01 20.34 7.36
CA TYR A 233 21.36 20.38 6.05
C TYR A 233 19.84 20.16 6.13
N LEU A 234 19.27 19.94 7.33
CA LEU A 234 17.85 19.66 7.49
C LEU A 234 16.97 20.84 7.06
N LEU A 235 17.27 22.05 7.54
CA LEU A 235 16.50 23.23 7.15
C LEU A 235 16.66 23.59 5.67
N PRO A 236 17.86 23.59 5.08
CA PRO A 236 18.04 23.73 3.63
C PRO A 236 17.26 22.66 2.81
N ALA A 237 17.25 21.40 3.25
CA ALA A 237 16.51 20.33 2.61
C ALA A 237 15.00 20.60 2.62
N ILE A 238 14.44 20.93 3.78
CA ILE A 238 13.03 21.28 3.90
C ILE A 238 12.69 22.48 3.01
N SER A 239 13.49 23.54 3.04
CA SER A 239 13.30 24.72 2.18
C SER A 239 13.31 24.35 0.71
N SER A 240 14.26 23.48 0.26
CA SER A 240 14.34 23.07 -1.14
C SER A 240 13.14 22.22 -1.57
N ILE A 241 12.62 21.34 -0.70
CA ILE A 241 11.42 20.55 -0.96
C ILE A 241 10.24 21.48 -1.25
N PHE A 242 9.99 22.47 -0.40
CA PHE A 242 8.88 23.42 -0.57
C PHE A 242 9.08 24.33 -1.79
N THR A 243 10.26 24.90 -1.98
CA THR A 243 10.51 25.81 -3.11
C THR A 243 10.44 25.11 -4.45
N GLN A 244 10.95 23.87 -4.55
CA GLN A 244 10.90 23.11 -5.80
C GLN A 244 9.52 22.51 -6.07
N ALA A 245 8.72 22.24 -5.04
CA ALA A 245 7.34 21.76 -5.20
C ALA A 245 6.44 22.74 -5.97
N PHE A 246 6.76 24.04 -5.93
CA PHE A 246 5.99 25.12 -6.57
C PHE A 246 6.79 25.90 -7.62
N SER A 247 7.94 25.39 -8.05
CA SER A 247 8.77 26.05 -9.06
C SER A 247 8.12 25.99 -10.44
N LEU A 248 7.94 27.18 -11.06
CA LEU A 248 7.45 27.33 -12.44
C LEU A 248 8.59 27.25 -13.48
N LYS A 249 9.85 27.16 -13.05
CA LYS A 249 11.01 27.17 -13.95
C LYS A 249 11.14 25.83 -14.67
N ALA A 250 10.56 25.75 -15.86
CA ALA A 250 11.04 24.82 -16.89
C ALA A 250 12.39 25.34 -17.33
N GLY A 251 13.43 24.48 -17.23
CA GLY A 251 14.83 24.90 -17.37
C GLY A 251 15.14 25.70 -18.62
N VAL A 252 15.59 26.91 -18.40
CA VAL A 252 16.36 27.68 -19.36
C VAL A 252 17.83 27.48 -18.98
N GLY A 253 18.55 26.68 -19.77
CA GLY A 253 20.00 26.46 -19.62
C GLY A 253 20.41 25.21 -18.80
N GLY A 254 20.57 24.09 -19.48
CA GLY A 254 21.51 22.99 -19.13
C GLY A 254 21.33 22.18 -17.85
N SER A 255 20.54 22.62 -16.88
CA SER A 255 20.13 21.86 -15.73
C SER A 255 18.61 21.66 -15.78
N LEU A 256 18.16 20.41 -15.72
CA LEU A 256 16.76 20.00 -15.77
C LEU A 256 15.93 20.72 -14.70
N GLY A 257 15.38 21.87 -15.01
CA GLY A 257 14.38 22.57 -14.20
C GLY A 257 13.10 21.74 -14.17
N VAL A 258 12.91 20.96 -13.11
CA VAL A 258 11.69 20.19 -12.94
C VAL A 258 10.53 21.15 -12.69
N SER A 259 9.51 21.11 -13.56
CA SER A 259 8.33 21.94 -13.39
C SER A 259 7.45 21.42 -12.25
N ILE A 260 6.63 22.29 -11.65
CA ILE A 260 5.59 21.92 -10.67
C ILE A 260 4.74 20.75 -11.16
N ILE A 261 4.41 20.70 -12.46
CA ILE A 261 3.59 19.66 -13.08
C ILE A 261 4.31 18.30 -12.98
N THR A 262 5.61 18.28 -13.23
CA THR A 262 6.42 17.05 -13.16
C THR A 262 6.57 16.59 -11.71
N ALA A 263 6.89 17.49 -10.78
CA ALA A 263 6.98 17.17 -9.36
C ALA A 263 5.65 16.63 -8.81
N MET A 264 4.53 17.28 -9.18
CA MET A 264 3.19 16.86 -8.82
C MET A 264 2.86 15.48 -9.41
N ARG A 265 3.12 15.27 -10.71
CA ARG A 265 2.86 13.99 -11.39
C ARG A 265 3.55 12.82 -10.68
N TYR A 266 4.87 12.91 -10.53
CA TYR A 266 5.64 11.82 -9.93
C TYR A 266 5.40 11.69 -8.43
N GLY A 267 5.21 12.80 -7.72
CA GLY A 267 4.88 12.77 -6.30
C GLY A 267 3.54 12.06 -6.01
N ILE A 268 2.47 12.42 -6.72
CA ILE A 268 1.15 11.80 -6.55
C ILE A 268 1.17 10.34 -7.00
N SER A 269 1.80 10.05 -8.15
CA SER A 269 1.92 8.68 -8.66
C SER A 269 2.61 7.76 -7.65
N LYS A 270 3.77 8.18 -7.14
CA LYS A 270 4.53 7.34 -6.18
C LYS A 270 3.86 7.25 -4.81
N ALA A 271 3.15 8.28 -4.37
CA ALA A 271 2.33 8.22 -3.17
C ALA A 271 1.15 7.24 -3.33
N THR A 272 0.47 7.26 -4.47
CA THR A 272 -0.64 6.35 -4.76
C THR A 272 -0.17 4.90 -4.86
N PHE A 273 0.98 4.69 -5.50
CA PHE A 273 1.61 3.38 -5.62
C PHE A 273 2.05 2.83 -4.24
N SER A 274 2.66 3.67 -3.38
CA SER A 274 3.15 3.25 -2.06
C SER A 274 2.02 2.97 -1.08
N SER A 275 1.10 3.93 -0.90
CA SER A 275 0.03 3.81 0.10
C SER A 275 -1.12 2.91 -0.31
N GLU A 276 -1.27 2.65 -1.62
CA GLU A 276 -2.38 1.94 -2.24
C GLU A 276 -3.78 2.42 -1.77
N SER A 277 -3.87 3.64 -1.23
CA SER A 277 -5.13 4.20 -0.76
C SER A 277 -6.11 4.40 -1.91
N GLY A 278 -7.24 3.72 -1.87
CA GLY A 278 -8.24 3.71 -2.92
C GLY A 278 -8.13 2.51 -3.89
N SER A 279 -7.10 1.67 -3.77
CA SER A 279 -6.95 0.45 -4.58
C SER A 279 -7.83 -0.71 -4.08
N GLY A 280 -8.16 -0.74 -2.78
CA GLY A 280 -8.94 -1.80 -2.16
C GLY A 280 -8.15 -3.07 -1.82
N SER A 281 -6.87 -3.14 -2.15
CA SER A 281 -6.03 -4.32 -1.92
C SER A 281 -5.67 -4.49 -0.45
N ASN A 282 -5.10 -3.47 0.16
CA ASN A 282 -4.51 -3.56 1.49
C ASN A 282 -5.52 -3.49 2.64
N SER A 283 -6.79 -3.23 2.38
CA SER A 283 -7.84 -3.24 3.41
C SER A 283 -8.57 -4.59 3.53
N VAL A 284 -8.13 -5.61 2.80
CA VAL A 284 -8.79 -6.93 2.80
C VAL A 284 -8.74 -7.58 4.19
N ALA A 285 -7.64 -7.39 4.94
CA ALA A 285 -7.47 -7.91 6.29
C ALA A 285 -8.40 -7.25 7.32
N ASP A 286 -8.87 -6.02 7.07
CA ASP A 286 -9.79 -5.29 7.95
C ASP A 286 -11.11 -6.03 8.16
N ALA A 287 -11.59 -6.76 7.16
CA ALA A 287 -12.81 -7.55 7.26
C ALA A 287 -12.75 -8.61 8.37
N CYS A 288 -11.54 -9.12 8.64
CA CYS A 288 -11.30 -10.15 9.65
C CYS A 288 -11.09 -9.61 11.07
N ALA A 289 -11.02 -8.29 11.22
CA ALA A 289 -10.75 -7.66 12.51
C ALA A 289 -11.92 -7.81 13.49
N ARG A 290 -11.59 -8.10 14.76
CA ARG A 290 -12.53 -8.11 15.89
C ARG A 290 -12.79 -6.70 16.39
N ALA A 291 -13.20 -5.80 15.50
CA ALA A 291 -13.54 -4.44 15.86
C ALA A 291 -15.00 -4.35 16.34
N LYS A 292 -15.27 -3.35 17.18
CA LYS A 292 -16.61 -3.08 17.71
C LYS A 292 -17.61 -2.75 16.60
N ASP A 293 -17.19 -1.91 15.68
CA ASP A 293 -17.99 -1.43 14.56
C ASP A 293 -17.09 -1.10 13.36
N PRO A 294 -17.66 -0.98 12.14
CA PRO A 294 -16.91 -0.64 10.94
C PRO A 294 -16.16 0.70 11.03
N PHE A 295 -16.71 1.68 11.73
CA PHE A 295 -16.10 3.00 11.91
C PHE A 295 -14.81 2.92 12.73
N GLN A 296 -14.79 2.13 13.80
CA GLN A 296 -13.60 1.92 14.61
C GLN A 296 -12.48 1.29 13.80
N GLN A 297 -12.76 0.22 13.06
CA GLN A 297 -11.75 -0.43 12.23
C GLN A 297 -11.26 0.50 11.12
N ALA A 298 -12.15 1.23 10.47
CA ALA A 298 -11.79 2.19 9.44
C ALA A 298 -10.87 3.31 9.95
N LEU A 299 -11.10 3.81 11.17
CA LEU A 299 -10.20 4.78 11.79
C LEU A 299 -8.83 4.18 12.08
N ILE A 300 -8.77 2.93 12.56
CA ILE A 300 -7.52 2.22 12.83
C ILE A 300 -6.76 2.02 11.52
N SER A 301 -7.39 1.44 10.50
CA SER A 301 -6.80 1.16 9.20
C SER A 301 -6.27 2.43 8.50
N SER A 302 -7.01 3.54 8.61
CA SER A 302 -6.60 4.83 8.03
C SER A 302 -5.26 5.37 8.58
N THR A 303 -4.85 4.92 9.78
CA THR A 303 -3.54 5.26 10.34
C THR A 303 -2.39 4.62 9.57
N GLY A 304 -2.65 3.53 8.82
CA GLY A 304 -1.67 2.89 7.97
C GLY A 304 -1.10 3.84 6.92
N THR A 305 -1.96 4.53 6.17
CA THR A 305 -1.52 5.54 5.18
C THR A 305 -0.73 6.70 5.82
N PHE A 306 -1.06 7.09 7.05
CA PHE A 306 -0.27 8.10 7.76
C PHE A 306 1.14 7.59 8.06
N TRP A 307 1.29 6.38 8.61
CA TRP A 307 2.60 5.81 8.89
C TRP A 307 3.42 5.62 7.62
N ASP A 308 2.81 5.09 6.56
CA ASP A 308 3.43 4.87 5.26
C ASP A 308 3.91 6.19 4.62
N SER A 309 2.97 7.04 4.24
CA SER A 309 3.27 8.18 3.38
C SER A 309 3.73 9.42 4.15
N CYS A 310 3.11 9.70 5.33
CA CYS A 310 3.43 10.92 6.08
C CYS A 310 4.65 10.76 6.98
N VAL A 311 4.98 9.54 7.42
CA VAL A 311 6.15 9.29 8.27
C VAL A 311 7.29 8.69 7.46
N ILE A 312 7.10 7.49 6.90
CA ILE A 312 8.21 6.73 6.28
C ILE A 312 8.67 7.39 4.98
N CYS A 313 7.79 7.69 4.03
CA CYS A 313 8.18 8.32 2.76
C CYS A 313 8.81 9.70 2.97
N VAL A 314 8.29 10.49 3.92
CA VAL A 314 8.84 11.83 4.22
C VAL A 314 10.22 11.72 4.86
N LEU A 315 10.42 10.82 5.82
CA LEU A 315 11.73 10.58 6.43
C LEU A 315 12.74 10.09 5.38
N THR A 316 12.33 9.16 4.51
CA THR A 316 13.16 8.68 3.39
C THR A 316 13.58 9.83 2.48
N GLY A 317 12.62 10.68 2.09
CA GLY A 317 12.88 11.83 1.24
C GLY A 317 13.85 12.84 1.90
N LEU A 318 13.66 13.14 3.18
CA LEU A 318 14.56 14.01 3.94
C LEU A 318 15.96 13.42 4.04
N VAL A 319 16.10 12.11 4.27
CA VAL A 319 17.39 11.41 4.28
C VAL A 319 18.09 11.57 2.94
N PHE A 320 17.40 11.34 1.82
CA PHE A 320 17.97 11.48 0.48
C PHE A 320 18.44 12.90 0.21
N VAL A 321 17.61 13.90 0.48
CA VAL A 321 17.93 15.30 0.21
C VAL A 321 19.04 15.82 1.13
N THR A 322 19.01 15.54 2.44
CA THR A 322 20.06 15.99 3.36
C THR A 322 21.42 15.36 3.03
N THR A 323 21.41 14.10 2.59
CA THR A 323 22.65 13.41 2.23
C THR A 323 23.23 13.93 0.91
N SER A 324 22.41 14.33 -0.06
CA SER A 324 22.91 14.96 -1.28
C SER A 324 23.66 16.27 -1.01
N TYR A 325 23.27 17.05 -0.02
CA TYR A 325 23.99 18.24 0.40
C TYR A 325 25.37 17.96 1.01
N THR A 326 25.61 16.74 1.49
CA THR A 326 26.94 16.35 1.99
C THR A 326 27.94 16.01 0.88
N ASN A 327 27.44 15.81 -0.35
CA ASN A 327 28.23 15.44 -1.52
C ASN A 327 27.88 16.33 -2.73
N PRO A 328 28.30 17.62 -2.72
CA PRO A 328 27.93 18.57 -3.77
C PRO A 328 28.43 18.19 -5.16
N SER A 329 29.47 17.32 -5.24
CA SER A 329 30.00 16.81 -6.50
C SER A 329 29.14 15.78 -7.19
N LEU A 330 28.11 15.25 -6.51
CA LEU A 330 27.16 14.25 -7.01
C LEU A 330 25.74 14.79 -6.83
N PRO A 331 25.27 15.66 -7.74
CA PRO A 331 23.92 16.22 -7.64
C PRO A 331 22.86 15.10 -7.75
N ILE A 332 21.90 15.13 -6.85
CA ILE A 332 20.88 14.07 -6.70
C ILE A 332 20.12 13.78 -8.01
N ASN A 333 19.96 14.80 -8.85
CA ASN A 333 19.26 14.70 -10.13
C ASN A 333 20.06 13.96 -11.22
N GLU A 334 21.37 13.75 -11.01
CA GLU A 334 22.26 13.01 -11.93
C GLU A 334 22.47 11.56 -11.47
N LEU A 335 22.03 11.23 -10.25
CA LEU A 335 22.12 9.89 -9.71
C LEU A 335 20.96 9.03 -10.23
N ASN A 336 21.25 7.76 -10.51
CA ASN A 336 20.21 6.76 -10.65
C ASN A 336 19.68 6.34 -9.25
N VAL A 337 18.57 5.61 -9.23
CA VAL A 337 17.92 5.18 -7.98
C VAL A 337 18.88 4.42 -7.05
N VAL A 338 19.72 3.53 -7.58
CA VAL A 338 20.70 2.76 -6.80
C VAL A 338 21.76 3.70 -6.20
N GLY A 339 22.24 4.68 -6.98
CA GLY A 339 23.21 5.67 -6.50
C GLY A 339 22.67 6.54 -5.35
N ILE A 340 21.39 6.91 -5.40
CA ILE A 340 20.74 7.62 -4.28
C ILE A 340 20.69 6.76 -3.02
N LEU A 341 20.35 5.48 -3.15
CA LEU A 341 20.30 4.55 -2.02
C LEU A 341 21.69 4.33 -1.40
N ASP A 342 22.66 4.03 -2.24
CA ASP A 342 24.04 3.82 -1.78
C ASP A 342 24.59 5.07 -1.06
N LEU A 343 24.32 6.26 -1.60
CA LEU A 343 24.74 7.53 -1.00
C LEU A 343 24.03 7.78 0.34
N ALA A 344 22.72 7.59 0.38
CA ALA A 344 21.89 7.89 1.55
C ALA A 344 22.25 7.03 2.75
N PHE A 345 22.44 5.74 2.52
CA PHE A 345 22.70 4.77 3.58
C PHE A 345 24.21 4.45 3.78
N ALA A 346 25.11 5.13 3.04
CA ALA A 346 26.56 4.92 3.14
C ALA A 346 27.12 5.11 4.56
N LYS A 347 26.47 5.94 5.39
CA LYS A 347 26.88 6.19 6.78
C LYS A 347 26.42 5.11 7.77
N LEU A 348 25.56 4.22 7.34
CA LEU A 348 25.15 3.06 8.13
C LEU A 348 25.94 1.83 7.68
N PRO A 349 26.12 0.82 8.55
CA PRO A 349 26.66 -0.47 8.13
C PRO A 349 25.86 -1.01 6.94
N TYR A 350 26.53 -1.48 5.90
CA TYR A 350 25.90 -1.97 4.65
C TYR A 350 24.80 -3.02 4.92
N GLY A 351 24.99 -3.86 5.93
CA GLY A 351 24.01 -4.85 6.36
C GLY A 351 22.64 -4.27 6.76
N ASN A 352 22.59 -3.00 7.19
CA ASN A 352 21.29 -2.37 7.56
C ASN A 352 20.40 -2.16 6.34
N LEU A 353 20.91 -1.68 5.22
CA LEU A 353 20.13 -1.49 4.01
C LEU A 353 19.60 -2.84 3.49
N VAL A 354 20.46 -3.85 3.41
CA VAL A 354 20.07 -5.21 3.00
C VAL A 354 18.98 -5.77 3.92
N MET A 355 19.12 -5.58 5.23
CA MET A 355 18.14 -6.03 6.21
C MET A 355 16.79 -5.31 6.03
N PHE A 356 16.77 -3.99 5.81
CA PHE A 356 15.53 -3.25 5.55
C PHE A 356 14.84 -3.76 4.30
N CYS A 357 15.58 -3.89 3.19
CA CYS A 357 15.04 -4.41 1.95
C CYS A 357 14.45 -5.81 2.15
N ALA A 358 15.18 -6.70 2.80
CA ALA A 358 14.71 -8.07 3.05
C ALA A 358 13.44 -8.10 3.92
N LEU A 359 13.37 -7.29 4.99
CA LEU A 359 12.19 -7.22 5.86
C LEU A 359 10.97 -6.64 5.12
N PHE A 360 11.16 -5.56 4.34
CA PHE A 360 10.09 -4.92 3.58
C PHE A 360 9.56 -5.85 2.49
N ILE A 361 10.45 -6.49 1.73
CA ILE A 361 10.09 -7.47 0.71
C ILE A 361 9.31 -8.63 1.32
N PHE A 362 9.83 -9.23 2.38
CA PHE A 362 9.19 -10.37 3.03
C PHE A 362 7.82 -10.02 3.62
N SER A 363 7.68 -8.84 4.24
CA SER A 363 6.40 -8.39 4.78
C SER A 363 5.34 -8.21 3.68
N THR A 364 5.71 -7.64 2.52
CA THR A 364 4.81 -7.49 1.37
C THR A 364 4.36 -8.84 0.82
N MET A 365 5.26 -9.83 0.78
CA MET A 365 4.88 -11.18 0.39
C MET A 365 3.87 -11.82 1.33
N LEU A 366 3.91 -11.51 2.64
CA LEU A 366 2.95 -12.03 3.62
C LEU A 366 1.53 -11.49 3.38
N GLU A 367 1.39 -10.18 3.14
CA GLU A 367 0.08 -9.60 2.83
C GLU A 367 -0.42 -10.08 1.48
N GLY A 368 0.44 -10.04 0.47
CA GLY A 368 0.11 -10.53 -0.87
C GLY A 368 -0.42 -11.97 -0.87
N ALA A 369 0.12 -12.83 0.00
CA ALA A 369 -0.36 -14.20 0.15
C ALA A 369 -1.83 -14.24 0.63
N TYR A 370 -2.19 -13.39 1.59
CA TYR A 370 -3.56 -13.34 2.09
C TYR A 370 -4.53 -12.76 1.06
N VAL A 371 -4.16 -11.64 0.46
CA VAL A 371 -4.99 -10.97 -0.57
C VAL A 371 -5.17 -11.88 -1.79
N PHE A 372 -4.12 -12.60 -2.19
CA PHE A 372 -4.18 -13.64 -3.22
C PHE A 372 -5.16 -14.75 -2.83
N GLU A 373 -5.06 -15.28 -1.61
CA GLU A 373 -5.96 -16.34 -1.12
C GLU A 373 -7.42 -15.91 -1.20
N VAL A 374 -7.74 -14.69 -0.74
CA VAL A 374 -9.12 -14.16 -0.74
C VAL A 374 -9.63 -13.91 -2.17
N SER A 375 -8.82 -13.28 -3.03
CA SER A 375 -9.21 -13.00 -4.42
C SER A 375 -9.34 -14.26 -5.26
N PHE A 376 -8.43 -15.22 -5.10
CA PHE A 376 -8.49 -16.50 -5.78
C PHE A 376 -9.71 -17.32 -5.34
N LYS A 377 -10.01 -17.33 -4.05
CA LYS A 377 -11.18 -18.03 -3.47
C LYS A 377 -12.50 -17.40 -3.92
N TYR A 378 -12.53 -16.07 -4.12
CA TYR A 378 -13.69 -15.39 -4.70
C TYR A 378 -13.95 -15.85 -6.14
N LEU A 379 -12.90 -16.00 -6.95
CA LEU A 379 -13.00 -16.46 -8.34
C LEU A 379 -13.30 -17.96 -8.44
N PHE A 380 -12.68 -18.76 -7.57
CA PHE A 380 -12.76 -20.21 -7.55
C PHE A 380 -13.18 -20.73 -6.15
N PRO A 381 -14.48 -20.64 -5.78
CA PRO A 381 -14.95 -20.97 -4.44
C PRO A 381 -14.63 -22.40 -3.98
N LYS A 382 -14.52 -23.35 -4.94
CA LYS A 382 -14.23 -24.76 -4.66
C LYS A 382 -12.72 -25.08 -4.53
N ALA A 383 -11.84 -24.12 -4.79
CA ALA A 383 -10.39 -24.35 -4.73
C ALA A 383 -9.94 -24.66 -3.28
N ASN A 384 -8.97 -25.58 -3.15
CA ASN A 384 -8.41 -25.94 -1.85
C ASN A 384 -7.43 -24.87 -1.36
N PHE A 385 -7.52 -24.46 -0.12
CA PHE A 385 -6.61 -23.48 0.50
C PHE A 385 -5.14 -23.91 0.44
N PHE A 386 -4.86 -25.21 0.65
CA PHE A 386 -3.50 -25.72 0.56
C PHE A 386 -2.91 -25.52 -0.84
N MET A 387 -3.67 -25.84 -1.88
CA MET A 387 -3.26 -25.63 -3.28
C MET A 387 -2.99 -24.14 -3.56
N ILE A 388 -3.85 -23.24 -3.10
CA ILE A 388 -3.70 -21.79 -3.30
C ILE A 388 -2.39 -21.30 -2.66
N ARG A 389 -2.10 -21.75 -1.45
CA ARG A 389 -0.88 -21.38 -0.71
C ARG A 389 0.38 -21.94 -1.37
N CYS A 390 0.35 -23.20 -1.81
CA CYS A 390 1.46 -23.79 -2.56
C CYS A 390 1.72 -23.03 -3.88
N LEU A 391 0.66 -22.64 -4.58
CA LEU A 391 0.76 -21.84 -5.80
C LEU A 391 1.40 -20.46 -5.48
N TYR A 392 1.05 -19.85 -4.37
CA TYR A 392 1.67 -18.58 -3.99
C TYR A 392 3.15 -18.74 -3.60
N VAL A 393 3.53 -19.78 -2.87
CA VAL A 393 4.95 -20.05 -2.55
C VAL A 393 5.78 -20.24 -3.81
N PHE A 394 5.19 -20.81 -4.88
CA PHE A 394 5.86 -20.96 -6.17
C PHE A 394 6.30 -19.62 -6.78
N THR A 395 5.67 -18.48 -6.41
CA THR A 395 6.08 -17.14 -6.87
C THR A 395 7.52 -16.80 -6.49
N VAL A 396 8.05 -17.36 -5.41
CA VAL A 396 9.44 -17.13 -4.99
C VAL A 396 10.41 -17.65 -6.06
N ILE A 397 10.12 -18.83 -6.62
CA ILE A 397 10.93 -19.42 -7.70
C ILE A 397 10.71 -18.66 -9.00
N LEU A 398 9.45 -18.33 -9.29
CA LEU A 398 9.07 -17.62 -10.52
C LEU A 398 9.77 -16.24 -10.62
N GLY A 399 9.87 -15.50 -9.52
CA GLY A 399 10.55 -14.22 -9.47
C GLY A 399 12.03 -14.29 -9.79
N ALA A 400 12.70 -15.38 -9.42
CA ALA A 400 14.11 -15.58 -9.73
C ALA A 400 14.36 -15.92 -11.22
N VAL A 401 13.34 -16.40 -11.94
CA VAL A 401 13.46 -16.86 -13.35
C VAL A 401 12.99 -15.78 -14.33
N LEU A 402 12.00 -14.98 -13.96
CA LEU A 402 11.39 -13.99 -14.86
C LEU A 402 12.40 -12.88 -15.23
N PRO A 403 12.47 -12.48 -16.50
CA PRO A 403 13.31 -11.39 -16.93
C PRO A 403 12.76 -10.04 -16.40
N ILE A 404 13.67 -9.11 -16.07
CA ILE A 404 13.32 -7.77 -15.55
C ILE A 404 12.28 -7.06 -16.43
N LYS A 405 12.37 -7.17 -17.74
CA LYS A 405 11.42 -6.56 -18.68
C LYS A 405 9.96 -7.07 -18.58
N ALA A 406 9.74 -8.20 -17.91
CA ALA A 406 8.38 -8.69 -17.69
C ALA A 406 7.62 -7.84 -16.66
N TRP A 407 8.34 -7.14 -15.78
CA TRP A 407 7.73 -6.36 -14.70
C TRP A 407 6.99 -5.13 -15.20
N ASP A 408 7.44 -4.50 -16.29
CA ASP A 408 6.76 -3.36 -16.91
C ASP A 408 5.30 -3.72 -17.30
N VAL A 409 5.08 -4.97 -17.73
CA VAL A 409 3.74 -5.48 -18.06
C VAL A 409 2.88 -5.64 -16.81
N PHE A 410 3.45 -6.17 -15.73
CA PHE A 410 2.69 -6.44 -14.50
C PHE A 410 2.41 -5.17 -13.69
N GLU A 411 3.25 -4.14 -13.78
CA GLU A 411 2.99 -2.82 -13.21
C GLU A 411 1.72 -2.18 -13.78
N LEU A 412 1.37 -2.47 -15.04
CA LEU A 412 0.10 -2.05 -15.64
C LEU A 412 -1.13 -2.64 -14.94
N PHE A 413 -1.06 -3.91 -14.53
CA PHE A 413 -2.18 -4.53 -13.78
C PHE A 413 -2.38 -3.88 -12.43
N GLU A 414 -1.29 -3.43 -11.78
CA GLU A 414 -1.34 -2.64 -10.56
C GLU A 414 -2.17 -1.37 -10.73
N GLY A 415 -1.91 -0.61 -11.79
CA GLY A 415 -2.68 0.58 -12.13
C GLY A 415 -4.12 0.28 -12.53
N PHE A 416 -4.36 -0.76 -13.33
CA PHE A 416 -5.72 -1.14 -13.75
C PHE A 416 -6.60 -1.57 -12.58
N LYS A 417 -6.08 -2.22 -11.52
CA LYS A 417 -6.88 -2.61 -10.35
C LYS A 417 -7.42 -1.41 -9.57
N ILE A 418 -6.70 -0.27 -9.61
CA ILE A 418 -7.09 0.95 -8.90
C ILE A 418 -8.39 1.50 -9.47
N VAL A 419 -8.58 1.47 -10.78
CA VAL A 419 -9.71 2.12 -11.47
C VAL A 419 -11.07 1.63 -10.98
N PRO A 420 -11.38 0.31 -10.95
CA PRO A 420 -12.67 -0.17 -10.45
C PRO A 420 -12.91 0.22 -8.99
N SER A 421 -11.91 0.11 -8.13
CA SER A 421 -12.02 0.46 -6.71
C SER A 421 -12.30 1.94 -6.51
N ALA A 422 -11.56 2.82 -7.21
CA ALA A 422 -11.74 4.26 -7.14
C ALA A 422 -13.13 4.71 -7.63
N ILE A 423 -13.65 4.08 -8.70
CA ILE A 423 -15.02 4.31 -9.17
C ILE A 423 -16.04 3.95 -8.09
N VAL A 424 -15.88 2.82 -7.42
CA VAL A 424 -16.77 2.38 -6.33
C VAL A 424 -16.76 3.38 -5.17
N LEU A 425 -15.58 3.83 -4.75
CA LEU A 425 -15.45 4.84 -3.69
C LEU A 425 -16.13 6.16 -4.08
N PHE A 426 -15.99 6.58 -5.32
CA PHE A 426 -16.66 7.77 -5.83
C PHE A 426 -18.19 7.63 -5.81
N LEU A 427 -18.72 6.52 -6.36
CA LEU A 427 -20.16 6.25 -6.42
C LEU A 427 -20.78 6.11 -5.03
N LEU A 428 -20.09 5.47 -4.10
CA LEU A 428 -20.58 5.27 -2.73
C LEU A 428 -20.22 6.44 -1.79
N GLY A 429 -19.69 7.54 -2.29
CA GLY A 429 -19.29 8.70 -1.49
C GLY A 429 -20.42 9.31 -0.65
N SER A 430 -21.67 9.29 -1.15
CA SER A 430 -22.85 9.74 -0.39
C SER A 430 -23.16 8.80 0.78
N PHE A 431 -23.06 7.50 0.55
CA PHE A 431 -23.23 6.48 1.58
C PHE A 431 -22.14 6.59 2.66
N ILE A 432 -20.86 6.70 2.27
CA ILE A 432 -19.73 6.91 3.18
C ILE A 432 -19.97 8.15 4.04
N SER A 433 -20.42 9.25 3.42
CA SER A 433 -20.72 10.50 4.13
C SER A 433 -21.82 10.33 5.19
N LYS A 434 -22.89 9.60 4.87
CA LYS A 434 -24.01 9.31 5.80
C LYS A 434 -23.53 8.50 6.99
N GLU A 435 -22.84 7.39 6.74
CA GLU A 435 -22.29 6.51 7.79
C GLU A 435 -21.32 7.27 8.70
N THR A 436 -20.38 8.02 8.10
CA THR A 436 -19.43 8.82 8.86
C THR A 436 -20.11 9.87 9.74
N ARG A 437 -21.15 10.53 9.22
CA ARG A 437 -21.93 11.51 10.00
C ARG A 437 -22.61 10.89 11.21
N GLN A 438 -23.27 9.76 11.01
CA GLN A 438 -23.95 9.04 12.09
C GLN A 438 -22.96 8.67 13.20
N CYS A 439 -21.79 8.16 12.84
CA CYS A 439 -20.76 7.81 13.82
C CYS A 439 -20.12 9.03 14.50
N LEU A 440 -19.96 10.15 13.80
CA LEU A 440 -19.40 11.38 14.36
C LEU A 440 -20.39 12.13 15.27
N SER A 441 -21.69 12.12 14.96
CA SER A 441 -22.73 12.76 15.78
C SER A 441 -23.00 12.00 17.07
N ASN A 442 -22.77 10.71 17.06
CA ASN A 442 -23.00 9.81 18.18
C ASN A 442 -21.85 9.79 19.21
N ASN A 443 -21.11 10.89 19.35
CA ASN A 443 -20.04 11.03 20.37
C ASN A 443 -20.47 10.76 21.83
N ASN A 444 -21.79 10.65 22.11
CA ASN A 444 -22.39 10.35 23.41
C ASN A 444 -23.17 9.03 23.45
N ILE A 445 -23.07 8.17 22.43
CA ILE A 445 -23.79 6.91 22.50
C ILE A 445 -23.02 5.93 23.37
N ASN A 446 -23.61 5.65 24.52
CA ASN A 446 -23.43 4.41 25.24
C ASN A 446 -23.61 3.27 24.25
N VAL A 447 -22.59 2.44 24.19
CA VAL A 447 -22.25 1.48 23.17
C VAL A 447 -23.24 0.29 23.05
N GLU A 448 -24.36 0.33 23.75
CA GLU A 448 -25.27 -0.80 23.91
C GLU A 448 -26.27 -1.03 22.76
N ASN A 449 -26.46 -0.08 21.84
CA ASN A 449 -27.54 -0.15 20.84
C ASN A 449 -27.14 -0.03 19.36
N ILE A 450 -25.87 -0.27 18.97
CA ILE A 450 -25.54 -0.44 17.56
C ILE A 450 -25.46 -1.95 17.30
N ASN A 451 -26.46 -2.50 16.63
CA ASN A 451 -26.39 -3.86 16.12
C ASN A 451 -25.06 -4.03 15.36
N PRO A 452 -24.23 -5.02 15.73
CA PRO A 452 -23.03 -5.37 14.97
C PRO A 452 -23.48 -5.57 13.52
N GLY A 453 -22.75 -4.95 12.58
CA GLY A 453 -23.16 -4.88 11.18
C GLY A 453 -23.76 -6.19 10.70
N GLN A 454 -24.97 -6.12 10.16
CA GLN A 454 -25.65 -7.32 9.69
C GLN A 454 -24.71 -8.05 8.74
N LEU A 455 -24.19 -9.18 9.22
CA LEU A 455 -23.53 -10.14 8.35
C LEU A 455 -24.52 -10.39 7.21
N VAL A 456 -24.09 -10.19 5.98
CA VAL A 456 -24.87 -10.62 4.83
C VAL A 456 -24.85 -12.15 4.89
N GLU A 457 -25.76 -12.70 5.68
CA GLU A 457 -26.08 -14.12 5.56
C GLU A 457 -26.55 -14.33 4.13
N THR A 458 -26.04 -15.34 3.48
CA THR A 458 -26.44 -15.78 2.14
C THR A 458 -27.89 -16.31 2.13
N ASN A 459 -28.77 -15.70 2.91
CA ASN A 459 -30.21 -15.96 2.90
C ASN A 459 -30.89 -15.07 1.87
N LYS A 460 -31.57 -15.71 0.96
CA LYS A 460 -32.22 -15.27 -0.26
C LYS A 460 -33.31 -14.17 -0.13
N HIS A 461 -33.44 -13.48 0.97
CA HIS A 461 -34.48 -12.44 1.13
C HIS A 461 -34.02 -11.34 2.08
N ASN A 462 -33.46 -10.28 1.55
CA ASN A 462 -33.72 -8.91 2.04
C ASN A 462 -33.20 -7.89 1.02
N GLU A 463 -34.15 -7.38 0.23
CA GLU A 463 -33.91 -6.27 -0.67
C GLU A 463 -33.72 -4.98 0.12
N MET A 464 -32.51 -4.52 0.31
CA MET A 464 -32.26 -3.16 0.75
C MET A 464 -32.32 -2.24 -0.48
N LYS A 465 -33.45 -1.56 -0.68
CA LYS A 465 -33.60 -0.52 -1.70
C LYS A 465 -32.66 0.63 -1.37
N ILE A 466 -31.58 0.74 -2.11
CA ILE A 466 -30.76 1.95 -2.18
C ILE A 466 -31.43 2.80 -3.26
N ASN A 467 -32.11 3.87 -2.86
CA ASN A 467 -32.49 4.93 -3.80
C ASN A 467 -31.19 5.64 -4.21
N LEU A 468 -30.78 5.45 -5.46
CA LEU A 468 -29.69 6.16 -6.13
C LEU A 468 -30.08 7.62 -6.38
#